data_c9b4d908e8f3aaee00f443ffb14cd005
#
_entry.id   c9b4d908e8f3aaee00f443ffb14cd005
#
_cell.length_a   1.000
_cell.length_b   1.000
_cell.length_c   1.000
_cell.angle_alpha   90.00
_cell.angle_beta   90.00
_cell.angle_gamma   90.00
#
_symmetry.space_group_name_H-M   'P 1'
#
loop_
_entity.id
_entity.type
_entity.pdbx_description
1 polymer ?
#
loop_
_entity_poly.entity_id
_entity_poly.type
_entity_poly.pdbx_seq_one_letter_code
_entity_poly.pdbx_strand_id
1 'polypeptide(L)'
;TVTAPDGSLPLLTPMSEVAGRMSIQVGAYCLQKANGGRGILLGGVPGVLPAKVVVLGGGVVGLHAAKMAVGLGADVTILDRDPEVLERLDSHFEGRARTLYSGRAALASEVAQADLVIGAVLVPGAAAPKLVTRDMLGTMKPGAVLVDVAIDQGGCFETSHATTHAEPTYVVDGVV
;
A
#
# COMPACT_ATOMS: atom_id res chain seq x y z
N THR A 1 16.79 -12.54 11.79
CA THR A 1 16.26 -11.21 12.16
C THR A 1 16.63 -10.93 13.61
N VAL A 2 17.25 -9.78 13.88
CA VAL A 2 17.55 -9.36 15.26
C VAL A 2 16.28 -8.74 15.86
N THR A 3 15.84 -9.29 16.99
CA THR A 3 14.65 -8.82 17.71
C THR A 3 15.09 -8.18 19.02
N ALA A 4 14.62 -6.99 19.33
CA ALA A 4 14.81 -6.34 20.60
C ALA A 4 13.89 -6.94 21.69
N PRO A 5 14.14 -6.68 23.00
CA PRO A 5 13.31 -7.23 24.08
C PRO A 5 11.83 -6.85 24.02
N ASP A 6 11.50 -5.72 23.39
CA ASP A 6 10.11 -5.25 23.14
C ASP A 6 9.46 -5.86 21.89
N GLY A 7 10.13 -6.82 21.24
CA GLY A 7 9.65 -7.44 19.99
C GLY A 7 9.91 -6.66 18.72
N SER A 8 10.47 -5.45 18.81
CA SER A 8 10.81 -4.64 17.63
C SER A 8 11.97 -5.23 16.83
N LEU A 9 12.11 -4.81 15.57
CA LEU A 9 13.13 -5.25 14.62
C LEU A 9 14.08 -4.09 14.26
N PRO A 10 14.99 -3.69 15.17
CA PRO A 10 15.73 -2.43 15.05
C PRO A 10 16.60 -2.32 13.79
N LEU A 11 17.12 -3.44 13.30
CA LEU A 11 17.92 -3.43 12.06
C LEU A 11 17.07 -3.39 10.79
N LEU A 12 15.80 -3.84 10.87
CA LEU A 12 14.87 -3.80 9.75
C LEU A 12 14.13 -2.46 9.66
N THR A 13 13.93 -1.78 10.76
CA THR A 13 13.15 -0.53 10.84
C THR A 13 13.60 0.52 9.82
N PRO A 14 14.89 0.90 9.70
CA PRO A 14 15.29 1.91 8.71
C PRO A 14 15.01 1.49 7.26
N MET A 15 15.18 0.20 6.95
CA MET A 15 14.88 -0.33 5.62
C MET A 15 13.37 -0.28 5.32
N SER A 16 12.55 -0.61 6.32
CA SER A 16 11.08 -0.54 6.22
C SER A 16 10.59 0.90 6.05
N GLU A 17 11.23 1.87 6.70
CA GLU A 17 10.94 3.29 6.52
C GLU A 17 11.23 3.76 5.08
N VAL A 18 12.39 3.39 4.55
CA VAL A 18 12.77 3.69 3.16
C VAL A 18 11.79 3.03 2.19
N ALA A 19 11.51 1.73 2.36
CA ALA A 19 10.61 0.99 1.48
C ALA A 19 9.20 1.58 1.47
N GLY A 20 8.66 1.94 2.64
CA GLY A 20 7.35 2.60 2.74
C GLY A 20 7.30 3.93 1.98
N ARG A 21 8.33 4.76 2.10
CA ARG A 21 8.40 6.05 1.38
C ARG A 21 8.57 5.85 -0.12
N MET A 22 9.45 4.92 -0.52
CA MET A 22 9.68 4.59 -1.92
C MET A 22 8.43 4.04 -2.61
N SER A 23 7.61 3.26 -1.91
CA SER A 23 6.40 2.66 -2.49
C SER A 23 5.44 3.70 -3.07
N ILE A 24 5.33 4.87 -2.45
CA ILE A 24 4.49 5.98 -2.94
C ILE A 24 5.12 6.68 -4.15
N GLN A 25 6.44 6.84 -4.19
CA GLN A 25 7.13 7.42 -5.35
C GLN A 25 6.97 6.51 -6.57
N VAL A 26 7.21 5.21 -6.40
CA VAL A 26 7.02 4.20 -7.46
C VAL A 26 5.57 4.14 -7.89
N GLY A 27 4.63 4.11 -6.94
CA GLY A 27 3.19 4.12 -7.23
C GLY A 27 2.76 5.34 -8.04
N ALA A 28 3.23 6.53 -7.66
CA ALA A 28 2.95 7.77 -8.39
C ALA A 28 3.51 7.75 -9.83
N TYR A 29 4.71 7.19 -9.99
CA TYR A 29 5.32 7.00 -11.32
C TYR A 29 4.50 6.04 -12.18
N CYS A 30 4.09 4.89 -11.63
CA CYS A 30 3.30 3.90 -12.35
C CYS A 30 1.87 4.38 -12.69
N LEU A 31 1.31 5.32 -11.92
CA LEU A 31 0.00 5.94 -12.23
C LEU A 31 0.00 6.82 -13.47
N GLN A 32 1.17 7.20 -13.99
CA GLN A 32 1.28 8.00 -15.21
C GLN A 32 0.82 7.19 -16.43
N LYS A 33 0.15 7.86 -17.38
CA LYS A 33 -0.32 7.22 -18.62
C LYS A 33 0.79 6.55 -19.44
N ALA A 34 1.96 7.17 -19.49
CA ALA A 34 3.12 6.63 -20.18
C ALA A 34 3.63 5.30 -19.60
N ASN A 35 3.29 5.00 -18.35
CA ASN A 35 3.71 3.80 -17.63
C ASN A 35 2.57 2.77 -17.45
N GLY A 36 1.48 2.91 -18.21
CA GLY A 36 0.32 2.00 -18.15
C GLY A 36 -0.73 2.38 -17.10
N GLY A 37 -0.46 3.40 -16.29
CA GLY A 37 -1.37 3.87 -15.26
C GLY A 37 -2.56 4.64 -15.79
N ARG A 38 -3.52 4.91 -14.91
CA ARG A 38 -4.76 5.60 -15.27
C ARG A 38 -4.65 7.11 -15.50
N GLY A 39 -3.47 7.71 -15.24
CA GLY A 39 -3.21 9.14 -15.47
C GLY A 39 -3.82 10.03 -14.40
N ILE A 40 -3.73 9.65 -13.15
CA ILE A 40 -4.21 10.44 -12.00
C ILE A 40 -3.03 10.95 -11.17
N LEU A 41 -3.15 12.20 -10.69
CA LEU A 41 -2.18 12.81 -9.78
C LEU A 41 -2.57 12.50 -8.33
N LEU A 42 -1.61 12.10 -7.50
CA LEU A 42 -1.89 11.72 -6.11
C LEU A 42 -2.63 12.81 -5.32
N GLY A 43 -2.16 14.05 -5.37
CA GLY A 43 -2.76 15.17 -4.64
C GLY A 43 -3.92 15.85 -5.34
N GLY A 44 -4.26 15.45 -6.57
CA GLY A 44 -5.22 16.20 -7.38
C GLY A 44 -4.75 17.63 -7.70
N VAL A 45 -5.66 18.46 -8.13
CA VAL A 45 -5.48 19.92 -8.29
C VAL A 45 -6.82 20.62 -8.00
N PRO A 46 -6.88 21.93 -7.83
CA PRO A 46 -8.16 22.64 -7.69
C PRO A 46 -9.17 22.24 -8.78
N GLY A 47 -10.31 21.71 -8.36
CA GLY A 47 -11.36 21.21 -9.27
C GLY A 47 -11.20 19.73 -9.69
N VAL A 48 -10.10 19.05 -9.32
CA VAL A 48 -9.88 17.62 -9.58
C VAL A 48 -9.52 16.90 -8.26
N LEU A 49 -10.30 15.88 -7.95
CA LEU A 49 -10.09 15.10 -6.71
C LEU A 49 -8.72 14.41 -6.68
N PRO A 50 -8.13 14.25 -5.49
CA PRO A 50 -6.92 13.47 -5.31
C PRO A 50 -7.14 11.98 -5.60
N ALA A 51 -6.05 11.27 -5.83
CA ALA A 51 -6.07 9.82 -5.95
C ALA A 51 -6.41 9.17 -4.60
N LYS A 52 -7.14 8.06 -4.67
CA LYS A 52 -7.42 7.22 -3.50
C LYS A 52 -6.27 6.22 -3.32
N VAL A 53 -5.56 6.35 -2.19
CA VAL A 53 -4.46 5.46 -1.80
C VAL A 53 -4.91 4.56 -0.65
N VAL A 54 -4.79 3.26 -0.85
CA VAL A 54 -5.12 2.26 0.16
C VAL A 54 -3.84 1.58 0.62
N VAL A 55 -3.58 1.59 1.92
CA VAL A 55 -2.41 0.97 2.54
C VAL A 55 -2.87 -0.25 3.35
N LEU A 56 -2.38 -1.42 2.99
CA LEU A 56 -2.67 -2.69 3.68
C LEU A 56 -1.56 -3.02 4.66
N GLY A 57 -1.86 -2.87 5.95
CA GLY A 57 -0.91 -3.01 7.06
C GLY A 57 -0.43 -1.66 7.60
N GLY A 58 -0.58 -1.45 8.90
CA GLY A 58 -0.24 -0.21 9.62
C GLY A 58 1.10 -0.26 10.37
N GLY A 59 1.97 -1.22 10.04
CA GLY A 59 3.32 -1.34 10.58
C GLY A 59 4.24 -0.20 10.12
N VAL A 60 5.56 -0.39 10.25
CA VAL A 60 6.56 0.64 9.89
C VAL A 60 6.44 1.03 8.40
N VAL A 61 6.39 0.05 7.50
CA VAL A 61 6.22 0.30 6.05
C VAL A 61 4.96 1.09 5.78
N GLY A 62 3.80 0.63 6.30
CA GLY A 62 2.51 1.26 6.04
C GLY A 62 2.39 2.67 6.60
N LEU A 63 2.90 2.91 7.82
CA LEU A 63 2.98 4.24 8.40
C LEU A 63 3.76 5.21 7.51
N HIS A 64 4.93 4.78 7.01
CA HIS A 64 5.77 5.64 6.17
C HIS A 64 5.22 5.82 4.76
N ALA A 65 4.55 4.83 4.19
CA ALA A 65 3.78 4.98 2.95
C ALA A 65 2.65 6.00 3.14
N ALA A 66 1.84 5.85 4.19
CA ALA A 66 0.74 6.77 4.48
C ALA A 66 1.23 8.21 4.72
N LYS A 67 2.36 8.40 5.44
CA LYS A 67 2.98 9.73 5.63
C LYS A 67 3.29 10.42 4.30
N MET A 68 3.88 9.68 3.36
CA MET A 68 4.20 10.23 2.04
C MET A 68 2.94 10.54 1.24
N ALA A 69 1.96 9.63 1.22
CA ALA A 69 0.71 9.81 0.48
C ALA A 69 -0.09 11.02 1.01
N VAL A 70 -0.22 11.14 2.33
CA VAL A 70 -0.85 12.30 2.99
C VAL A 70 -0.07 13.59 2.70
N GLY A 71 1.26 13.54 2.76
CA GLY A 71 2.12 14.68 2.44
C GLY A 71 1.99 15.16 1.00
N LEU A 72 1.64 14.28 0.07
CA LEU A 72 1.35 14.59 -1.32
C LEU A 72 -0.12 15.00 -1.56
N GLY A 73 -0.96 14.99 -0.53
CA GLY A 73 -2.36 15.40 -0.61
C GLY A 73 -3.32 14.31 -1.12
N ALA A 74 -2.94 13.05 -1.12
CA ALA A 74 -3.80 11.94 -1.51
C ALA A 74 -4.94 11.70 -0.50
N ASP A 75 -6.03 11.07 -0.95
CA ASP A 75 -7.08 10.52 -0.08
C ASP A 75 -6.65 9.14 0.41
N VAL A 76 -6.23 9.05 1.70
CA VAL A 76 -5.54 7.88 2.25
C VAL A 76 -6.44 7.10 3.20
N THR A 77 -6.50 5.77 2.99
CA THR A 77 -7.11 4.82 3.91
C THR A 77 -6.09 3.74 4.28
N ILE A 78 -5.95 3.46 5.58
CA ILE A 78 -5.05 2.43 6.10
C ILE A 78 -5.89 1.31 6.71
N LEU A 79 -5.63 0.07 6.32
CA LEU A 79 -6.30 -1.11 6.88
C LEU A 79 -5.32 -1.92 7.72
N ASP A 80 -5.71 -2.23 8.94
CA ASP A 80 -5.00 -3.15 9.82
C ASP A 80 -5.98 -4.01 10.62
N ARG A 81 -5.50 -5.12 11.18
CA ARG A 81 -6.28 -6.01 12.07
C ARG A 81 -6.10 -5.69 13.54
N ASP A 82 -5.04 -4.99 13.88
CA ASP A 82 -4.70 -4.66 15.24
C ASP A 82 -5.34 -3.31 15.64
N PRO A 83 -6.30 -3.31 16.59
CA PRO A 83 -6.93 -2.07 17.05
C PRO A 83 -5.95 -1.07 17.67
N GLU A 84 -4.88 -1.53 18.32
CA GLU A 84 -3.87 -0.63 18.92
C GLU A 84 -3.06 0.08 17.83
N VAL A 85 -2.76 -0.63 16.73
CA VAL A 85 -2.15 -0.03 15.54
C VAL A 85 -3.08 1.01 14.92
N LEU A 86 -4.37 0.70 14.77
CA LEU A 86 -5.35 1.64 14.22
C LEU A 86 -5.49 2.89 15.08
N GLU A 87 -5.59 2.75 16.40
CA GLU A 87 -5.68 3.89 17.33
C GLU A 87 -4.43 4.78 17.26
N ARG A 88 -3.25 4.18 17.22
CA ARG A 88 -1.98 4.92 17.06
C ARG A 88 -1.94 5.68 15.74
N LEU A 89 -2.39 5.09 14.64
CA LEU A 89 -2.42 5.72 13.32
C LEU A 89 -3.46 6.84 13.26
N ASP A 90 -4.64 6.63 13.83
CA ASP A 90 -5.68 7.65 13.91
C ASP A 90 -5.18 8.89 14.65
N SER A 91 -4.59 8.69 15.83
CA SER A 91 -3.96 9.75 16.61
C SER A 91 -2.81 10.44 15.85
N HIS A 92 -2.00 9.67 15.10
CA HIS A 92 -0.87 10.21 14.35
C HIS A 92 -1.29 11.10 13.17
N PHE A 93 -2.33 10.69 12.45
CA PHE A 93 -2.78 11.41 11.26
C PHE A 93 -3.81 12.50 11.54
N GLU A 94 -4.45 12.52 12.72
CA GLU A 94 -5.39 13.57 13.14
C GLU A 94 -6.48 13.83 12.09
N GLY A 95 -7.07 12.75 11.54
CA GLY A 95 -8.11 12.80 10.51
C GLY A 95 -7.62 13.03 9.08
N ARG A 96 -6.31 13.19 8.84
CA ARG A 96 -5.74 13.32 7.49
C ARG A 96 -5.63 12.01 6.72
N ALA A 97 -5.75 10.88 7.40
CA ALA A 97 -5.91 9.55 6.83
C ALA A 97 -7.02 8.83 7.59
N ARG A 98 -7.78 7.99 6.91
CA ARG A 98 -8.77 7.12 7.53
C ARG A 98 -8.12 5.82 7.96
N THR A 99 -8.58 5.27 9.08
CA THR A 99 -8.21 3.94 9.56
C THR A 99 -9.42 3.02 9.50
N LEU A 100 -9.23 1.79 9.01
CA LEU A 100 -10.29 0.79 8.95
C LEU A 100 -9.78 -0.56 9.46
N TYR A 101 -10.66 -1.28 10.16
CA TYR A 101 -10.39 -2.68 10.49
C TYR A 101 -10.37 -3.53 9.22
N SER A 102 -9.29 -4.30 9.02
CA SER A 102 -9.05 -5.11 7.82
C SER A 102 -9.92 -6.36 7.77
N GLY A 103 -11.24 -6.17 7.67
CA GLY A 103 -12.20 -7.23 7.37
C GLY A 103 -12.31 -7.46 5.87
N ARG A 104 -12.72 -8.66 5.45
CA ARG A 104 -12.82 -9.05 4.03
C ARG A 104 -13.68 -8.08 3.20
N ALA A 105 -14.83 -7.66 3.73
CA ALA A 105 -15.74 -6.76 3.03
C ALA A 105 -15.15 -5.34 2.89
N ALA A 106 -14.55 -4.81 3.96
CA ALA A 106 -13.89 -3.51 3.95
C ALA A 106 -12.72 -3.51 2.97
N LEU A 107 -11.88 -4.55 3.00
CA LEU A 107 -10.76 -4.72 2.08
C LEU A 107 -11.24 -4.70 0.62
N ALA A 108 -12.22 -5.53 0.28
CA ALA A 108 -12.74 -5.62 -1.10
C ALA A 108 -13.31 -4.28 -1.58
N SER A 109 -14.07 -3.59 -0.72
CA SER A 109 -14.65 -2.28 -1.03
C SER A 109 -13.58 -1.21 -1.27
N GLU A 110 -12.57 -1.15 -0.41
CA GLU A 110 -11.51 -0.15 -0.51
C GLU A 110 -10.60 -0.39 -1.72
N VAL A 111 -10.23 -1.66 -1.99
CA VAL A 111 -9.41 -2.06 -3.14
C VAL A 111 -10.12 -1.73 -4.46
N ALA A 112 -11.42 -2.02 -4.58
CA ALA A 112 -12.19 -1.73 -5.79
C ALA A 112 -12.22 -0.23 -6.14
N GLN A 113 -12.14 0.64 -5.14
CA GLN A 113 -12.17 2.09 -5.32
C GLN A 113 -10.77 2.73 -5.39
N ALA A 114 -9.72 1.97 -5.11
CA ALA A 114 -8.35 2.48 -5.06
C ALA A 114 -7.82 2.89 -6.45
N ASP A 115 -6.98 3.89 -6.46
CA ASP A 115 -6.12 4.23 -7.59
C ASP A 115 -4.71 3.64 -7.38
N LEU A 116 -4.27 3.56 -6.10
CA LEU A 116 -3.01 2.97 -5.68
C LEU A 116 -3.23 2.12 -4.42
N VAL A 117 -2.75 0.89 -4.43
CA VAL A 117 -2.74 0.01 -3.25
C VAL A 117 -1.31 -0.33 -2.88
N ILE A 118 -0.96 -0.14 -1.62
CA ILE A 118 0.35 -0.51 -1.06
C ILE A 118 0.19 -1.75 -0.18
N GLY A 119 0.86 -2.82 -0.53
CA GLY A 119 0.98 -4.03 0.27
C GLY A 119 2.11 -3.90 1.28
N ALA A 120 1.78 -3.68 2.55
CA ALA A 120 2.73 -3.37 3.62
C ALA A 120 2.60 -4.32 4.83
N VAL A 121 2.03 -5.50 4.64
CA VAL A 121 1.85 -6.48 5.71
C VAL A 121 3.12 -7.29 5.89
N LEU A 122 3.66 -7.26 7.11
CA LEU A 122 4.78 -8.07 7.55
C LEU A 122 4.29 -9.07 8.61
N VAL A 123 4.52 -10.35 8.40
CA VAL A 123 4.33 -11.39 9.42
C VAL A 123 5.70 -11.95 9.79
N PRO A 124 6.24 -11.63 10.98
CA PRO A 124 7.58 -12.09 11.36
C PRO A 124 7.67 -13.63 11.32
N GLY A 125 8.63 -14.15 10.53
CA GLY A 125 8.88 -15.60 10.44
C GLY A 125 7.86 -16.41 9.63
N ALA A 126 6.91 -15.77 8.96
CA ALA A 126 5.91 -16.42 8.12
C ALA A 126 5.74 -15.72 6.77
N ALA A 127 5.14 -16.42 5.82
CA ALA A 127 4.75 -15.83 4.54
C ALA A 127 3.66 -14.77 4.74
N ALA A 128 3.70 -13.72 3.94
CA ALA A 128 2.64 -12.71 3.92
C ALA A 128 1.30 -13.35 3.49
N PRO A 129 0.18 -12.99 4.15
CA PRO A 129 -1.14 -13.46 3.74
C PRO A 129 -1.53 -12.85 2.39
N LYS A 130 -2.15 -13.63 1.51
CA LYS A 130 -2.70 -13.12 0.24
C LYS A 130 -3.99 -12.34 0.52
N LEU A 131 -3.88 -11.02 0.63
CA LEU A 131 -4.99 -10.13 0.97
C LEU A 131 -5.79 -9.70 -0.26
N VAL A 132 -5.12 -9.38 -1.37
CA VAL A 132 -5.76 -9.04 -2.63
C VAL A 132 -5.70 -10.25 -3.56
N THR A 133 -6.86 -10.79 -3.87
CA THR A 133 -6.99 -11.94 -4.77
C THR A 133 -7.07 -11.49 -6.23
N ARG A 134 -6.82 -12.40 -7.18
CA ARG A 134 -6.94 -12.11 -8.60
C ARG A 134 -8.35 -11.61 -8.98
N ASP A 135 -9.38 -12.20 -8.39
CA ASP A 135 -10.77 -11.79 -8.65
C ASP A 135 -11.04 -10.33 -8.26
N MET A 136 -10.34 -9.82 -7.23
CA MET A 136 -10.47 -8.42 -6.83
C MET A 136 -9.88 -7.48 -7.88
N LEU A 137 -8.86 -7.88 -8.65
CA LEU A 137 -8.29 -7.04 -9.71
C LEU A 137 -9.33 -6.70 -10.76
N GLY A 138 -10.22 -7.65 -11.10
CA GLY A 138 -11.31 -7.41 -12.03
C GLY A 138 -12.33 -6.36 -11.58
N THR A 139 -12.35 -6.01 -10.29
CA THR A 139 -13.21 -4.96 -9.72
C THR A 139 -12.52 -3.61 -9.60
N MET A 140 -11.20 -3.56 -9.75
CA MET A 140 -10.40 -2.34 -9.66
C MET A 140 -10.58 -1.45 -10.88
N LYS A 141 -10.23 -0.20 -10.72
CA LYS A 141 -10.24 0.77 -11.83
C LYS A 141 -9.14 0.40 -12.84
N PRO A 142 -9.42 0.41 -14.15
CA PRO A 142 -8.39 0.19 -15.16
C PRO A 142 -7.22 1.17 -15.01
N GLY A 143 -6.00 0.65 -15.04
CA GLY A 143 -4.77 1.41 -14.80
C GLY A 143 -4.53 1.80 -13.33
N ALA A 144 -5.26 1.21 -12.38
CA ALA A 144 -4.88 1.25 -10.98
C ALA A 144 -3.54 0.54 -10.76
N VAL A 145 -2.85 0.87 -9.68
CA VAL A 145 -1.50 0.39 -9.39
C VAL A 145 -1.47 -0.36 -8.08
N LEU A 146 -0.80 -1.51 -8.07
CA LEU A 146 -0.47 -2.30 -6.88
C LEU A 146 1.04 -2.28 -6.65
N VAL A 147 1.49 -1.85 -5.47
CA VAL A 147 2.89 -1.93 -5.06
C VAL A 147 3.02 -2.88 -3.88
N ASP A 148 3.64 -4.03 -4.10
CA ASP A 148 3.81 -5.06 -3.07
C ASP A 148 5.18 -4.94 -2.41
N VAL A 149 5.24 -4.27 -1.26
CA VAL A 149 6.47 -4.12 -0.48
C VAL A 149 6.84 -5.42 0.24
N ALA A 150 5.85 -6.30 0.47
CA ALA A 150 6.05 -7.59 1.15
C ALA A 150 6.54 -8.71 0.22
N ILE A 151 7.03 -8.39 -0.97
CA ILE A 151 7.39 -9.38 -2.00
C ILE A 151 8.49 -10.34 -1.55
N ASP A 152 9.43 -9.92 -0.72
CA ASP A 152 10.47 -10.75 -0.13
C ASP A 152 9.93 -11.86 0.78
N GLN A 153 8.69 -11.72 1.26
CA GLN A 153 7.95 -12.71 2.04
C GLN A 153 6.84 -13.38 1.23
N GLY A 154 6.98 -13.42 -0.07
CA GLY A 154 6.03 -14.03 -0.99
C GLY A 154 4.93 -13.09 -1.48
N GLY A 155 4.90 -11.85 -1.01
CA GLY A 155 3.92 -10.83 -1.39
C GLY A 155 2.53 -11.01 -0.76
N CYS A 156 1.82 -9.91 -0.57
CA CYS A 156 0.46 -9.93 -0.03
C CYS A 156 -0.64 -9.83 -1.10
N PHE A 157 -0.28 -9.79 -2.36
CA PHE A 157 -1.22 -9.94 -3.48
C PHE A 157 -1.05 -11.31 -4.14
N GLU A 158 -2.15 -11.92 -4.55
CA GLU A 158 -2.13 -13.25 -5.17
C GLU A 158 -1.31 -13.28 -6.47
N THR A 159 -1.38 -12.18 -7.23
CA THR A 159 -0.70 -12.01 -8.52
C THR A 159 0.74 -11.50 -8.40
N SER A 160 1.22 -11.23 -7.19
CA SER A 160 2.59 -10.73 -6.98
C SER A 160 3.65 -11.77 -7.27
N HIS A 161 4.67 -11.37 -8.02
CA HIS A 161 5.93 -12.08 -8.17
C HIS A 161 7.10 -11.10 -8.19
N ALA A 162 8.29 -11.57 -7.84
CA ALA A 162 9.49 -10.73 -7.82
C ALA A 162 9.82 -10.23 -9.24
N THR A 163 10.17 -8.96 -9.33
CA THR A 163 10.59 -8.28 -10.56
C THR A 163 12.05 -7.86 -10.49
N THR A 164 12.58 -7.35 -11.58
CA THR A 164 13.94 -6.83 -11.67
C THR A 164 13.93 -5.37 -12.11
N HIS A 165 15.05 -4.67 -11.96
CA HIS A 165 15.16 -3.29 -12.47
C HIS A 165 15.04 -3.18 -14.00
N ALA A 166 15.29 -4.26 -14.73
CA ALA A 166 15.12 -4.29 -16.19
C ALA A 166 13.64 -4.37 -16.59
N GLU A 167 12.84 -5.12 -15.82
CA GLU A 167 11.39 -5.28 -16.01
C GLU A 167 10.70 -5.09 -14.66
N PRO A 168 10.54 -3.83 -14.19
CA PRO A 168 10.10 -3.55 -12.83
C PRO A 168 8.59 -3.71 -12.63
N THR A 169 7.81 -3.69 -13.71
CA THR A 169 6.34 -3.73 -13.67
C THR A 169 5.77 -4.70 -14.67
N TYR A 170 4.55 -5.14 -14.43
CA TYR A 170 3.75 -5.93 -15.37
C TYR A 170 2.26 -5.61 -15.16
N VAL A 171 1.42 -5.99 -16.12
CA VAL A 171 -0.02 -5.72 -16.07
C VAL A 171 -0.79 -7.04 -15.95
N VAL A 172 -1.72 -7.11 -15.01
CA VAL A 172 -2.65 -8.22 -14.84
C VAL A 172 -4.07 -7.67 -14.79
N ASP A 173 -4.94 -8.15 -15.66
CA ASP A 173 -6.36 -7.77 -15.72
C ASP A 173 -6.58 -6.24 -15.77
N GLY A 174 -5.65 -5.50 -16.41
CA GLY A 174 -5.72 -4.04 -16.56
C GLY A 174 -5.18 -3.24 -15.36
N VAL A 175 -4.56 -3.90 -14.37
CA VAL A 175 -3.92 -3.31 -13.19
C VAL A 175 -2.40 -3.47 -13.30
N VAL A 176 -1.63 -2.41 -12.97
CA VAL A 176 -0.16 -2.36 -13.02
C VAL A 176 0.45 -2.81 -11.71
#